data_b2bf8cd4d2843572bd8d716f042452e6
#
_entry.id   b2bf8cd4d2843572bd8d716f042452e6
#
_cell.length_a   1.000
_cell.length_b   1.000
_cell.length_c   1.000
_cell.angle_alpha   90.00
_cell.angle_beta   90.00
_cell.angle_gamma   90.00
#
_symmetry.space_group_name_H-M   'P 1'
#
loop_
_entity.id
_entity.type
_entity.pdbx_description
1 polymer ?
#
loop_
_entity_poly.entity_id
_entity_poly.type
_entity_poly.pdbx_seq_one_letter_code
_entity_poly.pdbx_strand_id
1 'polypeptide(L)'
;MADLPLDLGAALADRLARALDAEGKIPRALEALGPVRGRDVVLVDGATGIRAGQLADLGARVTVVDSAGEQPFQVPDASADAIVACWSAFRGDAPDDIAQAQRILRPGGRLLVVHDYGRDDVSLLHGDRPEYGAWSRRDGPFLGSGFKVRVLHCFWTFDSMDDLSAFLLEAFGDAGQLVADGLKRPRLSYNVAIYHRTVGEAA
;
A
#
# COMPACT_ATOMS: atom_id res chain seq x y z
N MET A 1 -10.78 -0.78 -5.62
CA MET A 1 -10.23 0.59 -5.52
C MET A 1 -9.08 0.54 -4.55
N ALA A 2 -7.88 0.58 -5.00
CA ALA A 2 -6.73 0.55 -4.12
C ALA A 2 -5.75 1.61 -4.55
N ASP A 3 -4.67 1.84 -3.99
CA ASP A 3 -3.75 2.94 -3.86
C ASP A 3 -3.94 3.71 -2.55
N LEU A 4 -5.08 3.52 -1.86
CA LEU A 4 -5.40 4.19 -0.60
C LEU A 4 -5.86 3.17 0.45
N PRO A 5 -5.60 3.45 1.74
CA PRO A 5 -5.99 2.57 2.84
C PRO A 5 -7.50 2.56 3.14
N LEU A 6 -8.25 3.46 2.52
CA LEU A 6 -9.68 3.66 2.70
C LEU A 6 -10.42 3.65 1.38
N ASP A 7 -11.61 3.07 1.39
CA ASP A 7 -12.58 3.21 0.31
C ASP A 7 -13.43 4.49 0.57
N LEU A 8 -13.14 5.54 -0.18
CA LEU A 8 -13.71 6.88 -0.02
C LEU A 8 -14.35 7.35 -1.32
N GLY A 9 -15.33 8.24 -1.21
CA GLY A 9 -15.82 8.99 -2.37
C GLY A 9 -14.69 9.84 -3.00
N ALA A 10 -14.80 10.12 -4.30
CA ALA A 10 -13.71 10.71 -5.11
C ALA A 10 -13.05 11.94 -4.46
N ALA A 11 -13.84 12.89 -3.95
CA ALA A 11 -13.29 14.12 -3.35
C ALA A 11 -12.45 13.86 -2.09
N LEU A 12 -12.89 12.94 -1.22
CA LEU A 12 -12.13 12.53 -0.04
C LEU A 12 -10.92 11.68 -0.41
N ALA A 13 -11.04 10.81 -1.41
CA ALA A 13 -9.95 10.01 -1.92
C ALA A 13 -8.80 10.91 -2.45
N ASP A 14 -9.14 11.96 -3.20
CA ASP A 14 -8.15 12.94 -3.70
C ASP A 14 -7.48 13.72 -2.56
N ARG A 15 -8.22 14.07 -1.51
CA ARG A 15 -7.66 14.74 -0.32
C ARG A 15 -6.70 13.80 0.42
N LEU A 16 -7.13 12.55 0.68
CA LEU A 16 -6.28 11.56 1.33
C LEU A 16 -5.02 11.26 0.51
N ALA A 17 -5.16 11.13 -0.79
CA ALA A 17 -4.05 10.87 -1.69
C ALA A 17 -2.94 11.94 -1.62
N ARG A 18 -3.32 13.22 -1.46
CA ARG A 18 -2.36 14.32 -1.22
C ARG A 18 -1.77 14.31 0.19
N ALA A 19 -2.56 13.97 1.20
CA ALA A 19 -2.14 13.96 2.58
C ALA A 19 -1.24 12.75 2.92
N LEU A 20 -1.52 11.60 2.29
CA LEU A 20 -0.84 10.34 2.57
C LEU A 20 0.60 10.37 2.07
N ASP A 21 1.53 10.24 3.01
CA ASP A 21 2.97 10.14 2.71
C ASP A 21 3.53 11.33 1.90
N ALA A 22 3.15 12.55 2.26
CA ALA A 22 3.64 13.78 1.63
C ALA A 22 5.19 13.86 1.60
N GLU A 23 5.86 13.14 2.51
CA GLU A 23 7.32 13.01 2.54
C GLU A 23 7.87 12.03 1.50
N GLY A 24 7.04 11.25 0.82
CA GLY A 24 7.44 10.27 -0.21
C GLY A 24 8.27 9.09 0.32
N LYS A 25 8.01 8.63 1.54
CA LYS A 25 8.73 7.49 2.14
C LYS A 25 8.39 6.17 1.46
N ILE A 26 7.12 5.99 1.09
CA ILE A 26 6.64 4.76 0.45
C ILE A 26 7.35 4.52 -0.89
N PRO A 27 7.32 5.43 -1.88
CA PRO A 27 7.98 5.19 -3.16
C PRO A 27 9.49 5.00 -3.01
N ARG A 28 10.17 5.73 -2.11
CA ARG A 28 11.59 5.50 -1.85
C ARG A 28 11.88 4.13 -1.23
N ALA A 29 10.99 3.63 -0.37
CA ALA A 29 11.15 2.31 0.22
C ALA A 29 10.86 1.20 -0.80
N LEU A 30 9.88 1.38 -1.68
CA LEU A 30 9.62 0.46 -2.79
C LEU A 30 10.86 0.35 -3.70
N GLU A 31 11.48 1.48 -4.09
CA GLU A 31 12.72 1.49 -4.87
C GLU A 31 13.87 0.78 -4.14
N ALA A 32 14.00 0.98 -2.82
CA ALA A 32 15.06 0.36 -2.04
C ALA A 32 14.90 -1.16 -1.85
N LEU A 33 13.66 -1.65 -1.83
CA LEU A 33 13.33 -3.07 -1.62
C LEU A 33 13.21 -3.87 -2.92
N GLY A 34 12.85 -3.19 -4.02
CA GLY A 34 12.75 -3.79 -5.34
C GLY A 34 13.06 -2.72 -6.39
N PRO A 35 14.35 -2.55 -6.77
CA PRO A 35 14.75 -1.50 -7.70
C PRO A 35 13.84 -1.47 -8.93
N VAL A 36 13.16 -0.35 -9.14
CA VAL A 36 12.15 -0.19 -10.21
C VAL A 36 12.66 0.66 -11.38
N ARG A 37 13.74 1.40 -11.21
CA ARG A 37 14.33 2.26 -12.26
C ARG A 37 14.72 1.44 -13.48
N GLY A 38 14.12 1.80 -14.64
CA GLY A 38 14.38 1.09 -15.92
C GLY A 38 13.77 -0.32 -15.96
N ARG A 39 12.90 -0.67 -15.04
CA ARG A 39 12.29 -1.99 -14.91
C ARG A 39 10.84 -1.99 -15.36
N ASP A 40 10.35 -3.18 -15.71
CA ASP A 40 8.94 -3.44 -16.00
C ASP A 40 8.23 -3.73 -14.68
N VAL A 41 7.29 -2.87 -14.29
CA VAL A 41 6.57 -2.94 -13.02
C VAL A 41 5.08 -3.12 -13.28
N VAL A 42 4.49 -4.15 -12.70
CA VAL A 42 3.04 -4.31 -12.65
C VAL A 42 2.54 -3.69 -11.35
N LEU A 43 1.65 -2.71 -11.45
CA LEU A 43 0.93 -2.13 -10.32
C LEU A 43 -0.49 -2.69 -10.29
N VAL A 44 -0.84 -3.33 -9.17
CA VAL A 44 -2.18 -3.88 -8.98
C VAL A 44 -3.08 -2.83 -8.34
N ASP A 45 -4.21 -2.54 -9.00
CA ASP A 45 -5.25 -1.60 -8.56
C ASP A 45 -4.76 -0.16 -8.34
N GLY A 46 -4.12 0.41 -9.34
CA GLY A 46 -3.65 1.80 -9.31
C GLY A 46 -4.74 2.84 -9.64
N ALA A 47 -5.91 2.77 -9.02
CA ALA A 47 -7.10 3.53 -9.43
C ALA A 47 -6.95 5.06 -9.36
N THR A 48 -6.19 5.59 -8.39
CA THR A 48 -5.96 7.04 -8.28
C THR A 48 -4.89 7.55 -9.25
N GLY A 49 -4.11 6.67 -9.84
CA GLY A 49 -2.97 6.99 -10.69
C GLY A 49 -1.75 7.54 -9.94
N ILE A 50 -1.86 7.84 -8.64
CA ILE A 50 -0.78 8.45 -7.86
C ILE A 50 0.41 7.51 -7.74
N ARG A 51 0.19 6.25 -7.40
CA ARG A 51 1.28 5.26 -7.30
C ARG A 51 1.91 4.96 -8.65
N ALA A 52 1.09 4.88 -9.70
CA ALA A 52 1.60 4.75 -11.06
C ALA A 52 2.52 5.92 -11.43
N GLY A 53 2.08 7.16 -11.16
CA GLY A 53 2.89 8.36 -11.35
C GLY A 53 4.20 8.33 -10.55
N GLN A 54 4.14 8.04 -9.27
CA GLN A 54 5.34 7.97 -8.40
C GLN A 54 6.35 6.90 -8.86
N LEU A 55 5.89 5.73 -9.31
CA LEU A 55 6.75 4.69 -9.86
C LEU A 55 7.35 5.12 -11.22
N ALA A 56 6.56 5.78 -12.07
CA ALA A 56 7.04 6.32 -13.34
C ALA A 56 8.09 7.42 -13.13
N ASP A 57 7.91 8.31 -12.15
CA ASP A 57 8.88 9.35 -11.76
C ASP A 57 10.20 8.75 -11.26
N LEU A 58 10.16 7.57 -10.66
CA LEU A 58 11.36 6.78 -10.32
C LEU A 58 12.01 6.12 -11.55
N GLY A 59 11.37 6.20 -12.71
CA GLY A 59 11.87 5.66 -13.99
C GLY A 59 11.40 4.24 -14.30
N ALA A 60 10.34 3.76 -13.67
CA ALA A 60 9.72 2.48 -13.99
C ALA A 60 8.88 2.55 -15.27
N ARG A 61 8.76 1.44 -15.99
CA ARG A 61 7.74 1.21 -17.00
C ARG A 61 6.56 0.51 -16.32
N VAL A 62 5.49 1.26 -16.05
CA VAL A 62 4.37 0.79 -15.22
C VAL A 62 3.24 0.26 -16.10
N THR A 63 2.80 -0.97 -15.81
CA THR A 63 1.54 -1.55 -16.33
C THR A 63 0.58 -1.68 -15.15
N VAL A 64 -0.59 -1.05 -15.24
CA VAL A 64 -1.64 -1.15 -14.21
C VAL A 64 -2.60 -2.28 -14.57
N VAL A 65 -2.93 -3.12 -13.59
CA VAL A 65 -3.91 -4.20 -13.70
C VAL A 65 -4.97 -4.08 -12.60
N ASP A 66 -6.17 -4.57 -12.85
CA ASP A 66 -7.28 -4.56 -11.90
C ASP A 66 -7.45 -5.96 -11.28
N SER A 67 -7.40 -6.04 -9.94
CA SER A 67 -7.60 -7.31 -9.22
C SER A 67 -9.06 -7.77 -9.21
N ALA A 68 -10.01 -6.86 -9.38
CA ALA A 68 -11.44 -7.16 -9.51
C ALA A 68 -11.84 -7.57 -10.95
N GLY A 69 -10.92 -7.44 -11.91
CA GLY A 69 -11.11 -7.80 -13.29
C GLY A 69 -11.03 -9.29 -13.55
N GLU A 70 -10.89 -9.65 -14.84
CA GLU A 70 -10.75 -11.05 -15.26
C GLU A 70 -9.45 -11.66 -14.70
N GLN A 71 -9.56 -12.82 -14.08
CA GLN A 71 -8.43 -13.64 -13.70
C GLN A 71 -8.17 -14.71 -14.79
N PRO A 72 -6.92 -15.02 -15.13
CA PRO A 72 -5.66 -14.42 -14.62
C PRO A 72 -5.42 -13.00 -15.13
N PHE A 73 -4.59 -12.22 -14.42
CA PHE A 73 -4.18 -10.89 -14.90
C PHE A 73 -3.71 -10.95 -16.34
N GLN A 74 -4.19 -10.02 -17.17
CA GLN A 74 -3.86 -9.94 -18.60
C GLN A 74 -2.44 -9.39 -18.81
N VAL A 75 -1.47 -10.08 -18.20
CA VAL A 75 -0.04 -9.77 -18.26
C VAL A 75 0.70 -11.05 -18.69
N PRO A 76 1.63 -10.98 -19.66
CA PRO A 76 2.39 -12.14 -20.09
C PRO A 76 3.24 -12.78 -18.99
N ASP A 77 3.53 -14.07 -19.12
CA ASP A 77 4.42 -14.80 -18.22
C ASP A 77 5.84 -14.21 -18.27
N ALA A 78 6.52 -14.19 -17.13
CA ALA A 78 7.90 -13.74 -16.97
C ALA A 78 8.18 -12.39 -17.66
N SER A 79 7.24 -11.45 -17.58
CA SER A 79 7.31 -10.15 -18.26
C SER A 79 7.63 -8.97 -17.35
N ALA A 80 7.48 -9.12 -16.02
CA ALA A 80 7.72 -8.07 -15.05
C ALA A 80 8.95 -8.34 -14.17
N ASP A 81 9.63 -7.28 -13.78
CA ASP A 81 10.74 -7.30 -12.82
C ASP A 81 10.23 -7.11 -11.38
N ALA A 82 9.11 -6.41 -11.22
CA ALA A 82 8.45 -6.21 -9.94
C ALA A 82 6.92 -6.19 -10.09
N ILE A 83 6.24 -6.66 -9.04
CA ILE A 83 4.81 -6.43 -8.81
C ILE A 83 4.67 -5.60 -7.55
N VAL A 84 3.88 -4.54 -7.62
CA VAL A 84 3.52 -3.66 -6.50
C VAL A 84 2.02 -3.71 -6.30
N ALA A 85 1.57 -4.00 -5.08
CA ALA A 85 0.17 -3.90 -4.68
C ALA A 85 0.06 -3.01 -3.45
N CYS A 86 -0.81 -2.00 -3.47
CA CYS A 86 -0.98 -1.05 -2.39
C CYS A 86 -2.41 -1.11 -1.89
N TRP A 87 -2.62 -1.61 -0.67
CA TRP A 87 -3.92 -1.75 0.03
C TRP A 87 -4.99 -2.49 -0.78
N SER A 88 -4.60 -3.36 -1.70
CA SER A 88 -5.50 -4.07 -2.62
C SER A 88 -5.34 -5.59 -2.52
N ALA A 89 -4.86 -6.20 -3.58
CA ALA A 89 -4.55 -7.63 -3.68
C ALA A 89 -3.51 -8.10 -2.66
N PHE A 90 -3.29 -9.40 -2.61
CA PHE A 90 -2.35 -10.03 -1.68
C PHE A 90 -2.71 -9.76 -0.21
N ARG A 91 -3.98 -9.90 0.13
CA ARG A 91 -4.47 -9.73 1.51
C ARG A 91 -4.32 -11.03 2.30
N GLY A 92 -3.11 -11.31 2.75
CA GLY A 92 -2.83 -12.48 3.59
C GLY A 92 -2.78 -13.79 2.82
N ASP A 93 -3.72 -14.68 3.08
CA ASP A 93 -3.77 -16.04 2.52
C ASP A 93 -4.46 -16.08 1.14
N ALA A 94 -3.90 -15.41 0.16
CA ALA A 94 -4.41 -15.42 -1.21
C ALA A 94 -3.48 -16.25 -2.13
N PRO A 95 -3.60 -17.60 -2.15
CA PRO A 95 -2.70 -18.47 -2.92
C PRO A 95 -2.76 -18.20 -4.42
N ASP A 96 -3.91 -17.81 -4.94
CA ASP A 96 -4.09 -17.49 -6.36
C ASP A 96 -3.31 -16.22 -6.75
N ASP A 97 -3.30 -15.20 -5.87
CA ASP A 97 -2.50 -13.98 -6.08
C ASP A 97 -1.01 -14.31 -6.12
N ILE A 98 -0.53 -15.18 -5.22
CA ILE A 98 0.87 -15.62 -5.21
C ILE A 98 1.22 -16.41 -6.47
N ALA A 99 0.33 -17.28 -6.93
CA ALA A 99 0.52 -18.03 -8.19
C ALA A 99 0.60 -17.09 -9.41
N GLN A 100 -0.27 -16.06 -9.45
CA GLN A 100 -0.20 -15.03 -10.49
C GLN A 100 1.11 -14.23 -10.42
N ALA A 101 1.57 -13.85 -9.23
CA ALA A 101 2.84 -13.16 -9.08
C ALA A 101 4.01 -14.04 -9.57
N GLN A 102 4.01 -15.32 -9.25
CA GLN A 102 5.03 -16.28 -9.71
C GLN A 102 5.04 -16.44 -11.23
N ARG A 103 3.88 -16.43 -11.87
CA ARG A 103 3.74 -16.50 -13.32
C ARG A 103 4.30 -15.27 -14.03
N ILE A 104 3.92 -14.09 -13.54
CA ILE A 104 4.21 -12.79 -14.16
C ILE A 104 5.66 -12.35 -13.95
N LEU A 105 6.22 -12.62 -12.77
CA LEU A 105 7.56 -12.17 -12.43
C LEU A 105 8.64 -13.01 -13.15
N ARG A 106 9.65 -12.30 -13.65
CA ARG A 106 10.90 -12.93 -14.09
C ARG A 106 11.62 -13.60 -12.92
N PRO A 107 12.46 -14.62 -13.16
CA PRO A 107 13.32 -15.17 -12.11
C PRO A 107 14.10 -14.07 -11.39
N GLY A 108 14.05 -14.03 -10.06
CA GLY A 108 14.64 -12.97 -9.24
C GLY A 108 13.79 -11.69 -9.14
N GLY A 109 12.62 -11.67 -9.74
CA GLY A 109 11.68 -10.56 -9.64
C GLY A 109 11.14 -10.36 -8.22
N ARG A 110 10.61 -9.17 -7.96
CA ARG A 110 10.18 -8.73 -6.62
C ARG A 110 8.67 -8.61 -6.52
N LEU A 111 8.09 -9.20 -5.47
CA LEU A 111 6.73 -8.92 -5.03
C LEU A 111 6.78 -7.99 -3.82
N LEU A 112 6.12 -6.83 -3.93
CA LEU A 112 6.09 -5.76 -2.94
C LEU A 112 4.63 -5.45 -2.60
N VAL A 113 4.21 -5.71 -1.37
CA VAL A 113 2.82 -5.57 -0.92
C VAL A 113 2.75 -4.58 0.22
N VAL A 114 1.97 -3.52 0.05
CA VAL A 114 1.83 -2.41 0.99
C VAL A 114 0.48 -2.50 1.68
N HIS A 115 0.49 -2.55 3.01
CA HIS A 115 -0.71 -2.52 3.83
C HIS A 115 -0.49 -1.71 5.11
N ASP A 116 -1.58 -1.47 5.83
CA ASP A 116 -1.55 -0.89 7.17
C ASP A 116 -0.75 -1.79 8.12
N TYR A 117 0.01 -1.15 9.00
CA TYR A 117 0.68 -1.85 10.10
C TYR A 117 -0.05 -1.69 11.43
N GLY A 118 -0.73 -0.57 11.62
CA GLY A 118 -1.40 -0.20 12.87
C GLY A 118 -0.45 0.40 13.92
N ARG A 119 -0.95 0.52 15.14
CA ARG A 119 -0.24 1.13 16.28
C ARG A 119 0.10 2.62 16.04
N ASP A 120 -0.87 3.36 15.54
CA ASP A 120 -0.76 4.76 15.14
C ASP A 120 -2.12 5.46 15.27
N ASP A 121 -2.17 6.77 15.02
CA ASP A 121 -3.40 7.55 15.15
C ASP A 121 -4.48 7.10 14.15
N VAL A 122 -4.10 6.71 12.94
CA VAL A 122 -5.05 6.25 11.92
C VAL A 122 -5.69 4.92 12.32
N SER A 123 -4.95 4.00 12.94
CA SER A 123 -5.50 2.72 13.39
C SER A 123 -6.56 2.86 14.48
N LEU A 124 -6.53 3.95 15.26
CA LEU A 124 -7.58 4.25 16.24
C LEU A 124 -8.92 4.57 15.57
N LEU A 125 -8.89 5.15 14.36
CA LEU A 125 -10.09 5.47 13.57
C LEU A 125 -10.72 4.22 12.92
N HIS A 126 -9.91 3.21 12.62
CA HIS A 126 -10.35 2.02 11.91
C HIS A 126 -10.86 0.89 12.80
N GLY A 127 -10.61 0.95 14.13
CA GLY A 127 -10.85 -0.17 15.03
C GLY A 127 -9.92 -1.37 14.75
N ASP A 128 -10.25 -2.52 15.31
CA ASP A 128 -9.47 -3.73 15.13
C ASP A 128 -9.58 -4.27 13.69
N ARG A 129 -8.43 -4.50 13.06
CA ARG A 129 -8.32 -5.09 11.73
C ARG A 129 -7.31 -6.25 11.73
N PRO A 130 -7.51 -7.27 10.87
CA PRO A 130 -6.57 -8.40 10.76
C PRO A 130 -5.13 -7.97 10.42
N GLU A 131 -5.00 -6.87 9.67
CA GLU A 131 -3.71 -6.29 9.31
C GLU A 131 -2.90 -5.85 10.52
N TYR A 132 -3.57 -5.40 11.60
CA TYR A 132 -2.93 -4.80 12.77
C TYR A 132 -2.27 -5.85 13.66
N GLY A 133 -1.02 -6.12 13.35
CA GLY A 133 -0.18 -7.03 14.11
C GLY A 133 -0.28 -8.51 13.73
N ALA A 134 -1.44 -9.04 13.30
CA ALA A 134 -1.57 -10.45 12.92
C ALA A 134 -0.73 -10.78 11.68
N TRP A 135 -0.75 -9.93 10.68
CA TRP A 135 -0.03 -10.16 9.43
C TRP A 135 1.50 -10.07 9.57
N SER A 136 2.00 -9.28 10.53
CA SER A 136 3.44 -9.14 10.79
C SER A 136 3.99 -10.13 11.82
N ARG A 137 3.18 -11.08 12.31
CA ARG A 137 3.63 -12.14 13.20
C ARG A 137 4.49 -13.14 12.44
N ARG A 138 5.40 -13.80 13.16
CA ARG A 138 6.30 -14.81 12.58
C ARG A 138 5.55 -15.95 11.90
N ASP A 139 4.43 -16.35 12.48
CA ASP A 139 3.50 -17.40 12.01
C ASP A 139 2.33 -16.81 11.19
N GLY A 140 2.34 -15.50 10.91
CA GLY A 140 1.32 -14.83 10.14
C GLY A 140 1.41 -15.12 8.63
N PRO A 141 0.38 -14.73 7.87
CA PRO A 141 0.24 -15.12 6.47
C PRO A 141 1.41 -14.67 5.57
N PHE A 142 2.01 -13.53 5.86
CA PHE A 142 3.16 -13.06 5.07
C PHE A 142 4.48 -13.70 5.51
N LEU A 143 4.83 -13.59 6.80
CA LEU A 143 6.14 -14.06 7.26
C LEU A 143 6.22 -15.59 7.25
N GLY A 144 5.12 -16.27 7.56
CA GLY A 144 5.00 -17.74 7.45
C GLY A 144 5.16 -18.24 6.00
N SER A 145 4.84 -17.39 5.00
CA SER A 145 5.01 -17.67 3.57
C SER A 145 6.34 -17.16 3.00
N GLY A 146 7.33 -16.83 3.85
CA GLY A 146 8.66 -16.44 3.40
C GLY A 146 8.83 -14.98 2.99
N PHE A 147 7.83 -14.11 3.25
CA PHE A 147 8.01 -12.67 3.09
C PHE A 147 8.88 -12.10 4.21
N LYS A 148 9.58 -11.02 3.88
CA LYS A 148 10.18 -10.10 4.85
C LYS A 148 9.27 -8.89 5.00
N VAL A 149 9.35 -8.16 6.12
CA VAL A 149 8.57 -6.95 6.36
C VAL A 149 9.47 -5.78 6.66
N ARG A 150 9.14 -4.62 6.06
CA ARG A 150 9.69 -3.32 6.45
C ARG A 150 8.56 -2.41 6.89
N VAL A 151 8.66 -1.88 8.10
CA VAL A 151 7.70 -0.90 8.63
C VAL A 151 8.24 0.50 8.39
N LEU A 152 7.37 1.37 7.88
CA LEU A 152 7.62 2.79 7.66
C LEU A 152 6.75 3.61 8.58
N HIS A 153 7.32 4.62 9.22
CA HIS A 153 6.59 5.63 9.95
C HIS A 153 6.26 6.78 9.01
N CYS A 154 5.05 6.78 8.49
CA CYS A 154 4.48 7.80 7.62
C CYS A 154 3.53 8.72 8.42
N PHE A 155 2.96 9.68 7.71
CA PHE A 155 1.91 10.56 8.24
C PHE A 155 0.87 10.81 7.16
N TRP A 156 -0.36 11.06 7.59
CA TRP A 156 -1.32 11.85 6.82
C TRP A 156 -1.10 13.31 7.23
N THR A 157 -0.68 14.14 6.32
CA THR A 157 -0.33 15.55 6.57
C THR A 157 -1.25 16.46 5.79
N PHE A 158 -1.91 17.36 6.49
CA PHE A 158 -2.86 18.32 5.93
C PHE A 158 -2.30 19.74 5.98
N ASP A 159 -2.88 20.66 5.22
CA ASP A 159 -2.40 22.04 5.12
C ASP A 159 -2.66 22.83 6.40
N SER A 160 -3.75 22.53 7.12
CA SER A 160 -4.14 23.17 8.38
C SER A 160 -4.88 22.24 9.32
N MET A 161 -5.06 22.66 10.59
CA MET A 161 -5.91 21.95 11.56
C MET A 161 -7.37 21.92 11.09
N ASP A 162 -7.86 22.99 10.47
CA ASP A 162 -9.22 23.06 9.97
C ASP A 162 -9.43 22.08 8.82
N ASP A 163 -8.47 21.96 7.88
CA ASP A 163 -8.53 20.98 6.78
C ASP A 163 -8.50 19.54 7.30
N LEU A 164 -7.62 19.26 8.26
CA LEU A 164 -7.55 17.96 8.94
C LEU A 164 -8.88 17.64 9.63
N SER A 165 -9.42 18.54 10.45
CA SER A 165 -10.66 18.33 11.20
C SER A 165 -11.84 18.12 10.26
N ALA A 166 -11.95 18.92 9.21
CA ALA A 166 -12.99 18.77 8.19
C ALA A 166 -12.90 17.41 7.47
N PHE A 167 -11.68 16.96 7.12
CA PHE A 167 -11.48 15.65 6.52
C PHE A 167 -11.89 14.52 7.47
N LEU A 168 -11.43 14.57 8.73
CA LEU A 168 -11.70 13.51 9.70
C LEU A 168 -13.19 13.41 10.05
N LEU A 169 -13.85 14.57 10.20
CA LEU A 169 -15.31 14.61 10.47
C LEU A 169 -16.09 14.02 9.27
N GLU A 170 -15.73 14.38 8.05
CA GLU A 170 -16.40 13.89 6.84
C GLU A 170 -16.17 12.40 6.60
N ALA A 171 -14.96 11.89 6.87
CA ALA A 171 -14.59 10.51 6.62
C ALA A 171 -15.00 9.54 7.75
N PHE A 172 -15.03 10.00 9.01
CA PHE A 172 -15.19 9.14 10.20
C PHE A 172 -16.25 9.63 11.19
N GLY A 173 -16.95 10.74 10.91
CA GLY A 173 -17.95 11.32 11.79
C GLY A 173 -17.38 11.73 13.15
N ASP A 174 -18.14 11.48 14.22
CA ASP A 174 -17.77 11.87 15.59
C ASP A 174 -16.45 11.26 16.07
N ALA A 175 -16.12 10.05 15.64
CA ALA A 175 -14.83 9.42 15.95
C ALA A 175 -13.66 10.21 15.36
N GLY A 176 -13.82 10.71 14.14
CA GLY A 176 -12.84 11.58 13.49
C GLY A 176 -12.68 12.90 14.21
N GLN A 177 -13.78 13.53 14.63
CA GLN A 177 -13.74 14.77 15.41
C GLN A 177 -13.00 14.59 16.74
N LEU A 178 -13.30 13.51 17.47
CA LEU A 178 -12.63 13.21 18.74
C LEU A 178 -11.10 13.08 18.58
N VAL A 179 -10.65 12.43 17.51
CA VAL A 179 -9.22 12.31 17.19
C VAL A 179 -8.64 13.68 16.84
N ALA A 180 -9.32 14.47 16.01
CA ALA A 180 -8.88 15.80 15.61
C ALA A 180 -8.67 16.74 16.83
N ASP A 181 -9.58 16.72 17.79
CA ASP A 181 -9.53 17.53 19.02
C ASP A 181 -8.30 17.21 19.90
N GLY A 182 -7.79 15.98 19.81
CA GLY A 182 -6.59 15.55 20.53
C GLY A 182 -5.27 15.95 19.87
N LEU A 183 -5.29 16.33 18.60
CA LEU A 183 -4.08 16.61 17.82
C LEU A 183 -3.60 18.04 18.03
N LYS A 184 -2.27 18.21 18.02
CA LYS A 184 -1.60 19.53 18.13
C LYS A 184 -1.01 20.04 16.82
N ARG A 185 -1.05 19.23 15.78
CA ARG A 185 -0.47 19.52 14.46
C ARG A 185 -1.39 18.92 13.40
N PRO A 186 -1.43 19.48 12.19
CA PRO A 186 -2.31 18.98 11.12
C PRO A 186 -1.77 17.69 10.49
N ARG A 187 -1.49 16.69 11.32
CA ARG A 187 -1.02 15.38 10.86
C ARG A 187 -1.36 14.27 11.84
N LEU A 188 -1.66 13.09 11.30
CA LEU A 188 -1.80 11.84 12.02
C LEU A 188 -0.61 10.94 11.74
N SER A 189 -0.11 10.25 12.76
CA SER A 189 0.84 9.17 12.55
C SER A 189 0.18 8.01 11.80
N TYR A 190 0.92 7.41 10.89
CA TYR A 190 0.45 6.31 10.07
C TYR A 190 1.59 5.33 9.77
N ASN A 191 1.48 4.13 10.26
CA ASN A 191 2.50 3.10 10.05
C ASN A 191 2.09 2.17 8.90
N VAL A 192 2.99 2.02 7.96
CA VAL A 192 2.81 1.21 6.75
C VAL A 192 3.76 0.04 6.78
N ALA A 193 3.26 -1.16 6.53
CA ALA A 193 4.07 -2.35 6.31
C ALA A 193 4.27 -2.58 4.81
N ILE A 194 5.51 -2.78 4.40
CA ILE A 194 5.85 -3.31 3.07
C ILE A 194 6.32 -4.75 3.27
N TYR A 195 5.47 -5.68 2.88
CA TYR A 195 5.84 -7.09 2.79
C TYR A 195 6.50 -7.34 1.45
N HIS A 196 7.67 -7.99 1.45
CA HIS A 196 8.41 -8.18 0.22
C HIS A 196 9.05 -9.56 0.14
N ARG A 197 9.11 -10.09 -1.08
CA ARG A 197 9.66 -11.41 -1.38
C ARG A 197 10.31 -11.40 -2.77
N THR A 198 11.39 -12.17 -2.93
CA THR A 198 11.99 -12.47 -4.23
C THR A 198 11.37 -13.76 -4.78
N VAL A 199 10.99 -13.78 -6.04
CA VAL A 199 10.51 -14.99 -6.70
C VAL A 199 11.69 -15.86 -7.10
N GLY A 200 11.62 -17.17 -6.78
CA GLY A 200 12.67 -18.12 -7.08
C GLY A 200 13.74 -18.28 -5.98
N GLU A 201 13.71 -17.51 -4.90
CA GLU A 201 14.44 -17.86 -3.68
C GLU A 201 13.66 -18.94 -2.92
N ALA A 202 14.35 -20.05 -2.54
CA ALA A 202 13.77 -21.05 -1.65
C ALA A 202 13.44 -20.41 -0.30
N ALA A 203 12.28 -20.74 0.25
CA ALA A 203 11.86 -20.28 1.56
C ALA A 203 12.73 -20.86 2.69
#